data_899b66313b3eaa28abe8505f8909de36
#
_entry.id   899b66313b3eaa28abe8505f8909de36
#
_cell.length_a   1.000
_cell.length_b   1.000
_cell.length_c   1.000
_cell.angle_alpha   90.00
_cell.angle_beta   90.00
_cell.angle_gamma   90.00
#
_symmetry.space_group_name_H-M   'P 1'
#
loop_
_entity.id
_entity.type
_entity.pdbx_description
1 polymer ?
#
loop_
_entity_poly.entity_id
_entity_poly.type
_entity_poly.pdbx_seq_one_letter_code
_entity_poly.pdbx_strand_id
1 'polypeptide(L)'
;MKTPLKCGSIRALAIGLGAAVAVSCASNDLGEMQVRHMEVPSGHEPSFAYEWMDVMLEAAARDVERVGAQPTILSRQMVIPAIAMYEAWAAYDDVAVGPYYGDELRRPEEERTLANKKAAIAHAMYHACVDQYPHHADYLRAEMERMGYDPDLPTMDPSTPEGLGNMVARTVVEHRHGDGANQHGDMEGSNGEPYSDYTGYEPVNPVDEIIDPDRWQPIPFDDGKGGTITMGFLTAHWLMVEPFALDSADAYRPGPPPLVGSEQLKAEVDECIEMNASLDPDQKALVEFMRDGPRSTGQSGHWLRFAQDVSVRDRNDLDEDVKLFFSVAVTAFDTFIASWDSKRVYDSSRPWTLVRHYYPDEEIMGWGGPGKGVVKMKGSEWHPYSPSTFITPPFPGYTSGHSTVSAGCAEMLRLHTGSDEFGVLEERVAGELTEEGASCEEMQQVDGLFPMPGPDGEPLTCDVRIPIKTFTQAAELAGISRVLGGYHIQADNVAGLKLGRDVANDIYPKLQAYFDGSSDRRILPRN
;
A
#
# COMPACT_ATOMS: atom_id res chain seq x y z
N MET A 1 26.20 39.52 19.01
CA MET A 1 26.24 39.27 20.46
C MET A 1 24.84 39.37 21.02
N LYS A 2 24.15 38.29 21.26
CA LYS A 2 23.00 38.17 22.18
C LYS A 2 23.00 36.72 22.69
N THR A 3 23.15 36.61 23.99
CA THR A 3 23.31 35.43 24.81
C THR A 3 21.99 34.68 24.99
N PRO A 4 21.95 33.34 25.16
CA PRO A 4 20.75 32.60 25.44
C PRO A 4 20.37 32.65 26.92
N LEU A 5 19.06 32.77 27.18
CA LEU A 5 18.46 32.74 28.51
C LEU A 5 18.39 31.29 29.03
N LYS A 6 18.90 31.11 30.25
CA LYS A 6 18.81 29.85 31.01
C LYS A 6 17.43 29.70 31.65
N CYS A 7 16.84 28.52 31.51
CA CYS A 7 15.65 28.12 32.26
C CYS A 7 16.03 27.78 33.70
N GLY A 8 15.42 28.47 34.67
CA GLY A 8 15.63 28.30 36.10
C GLY A 8 14.63 27.36 36.71
N SER A 9 15.10 26.45 37.53
CA SER A 9 14.31 25.47 38.29
C SER A 9 13.54 26.14 39.42
N ILE A 10 12.21 25.88 39.48
CA ILE A 10 11.38 26.18 40.66
C ILE A 10 10.95 24.85 41.30
N ARG A 11 11.27 24.68 42.58
CA ARG A 11 10.84 23.56 43.42
C ARG A 11 9.38 23.74 43.82
N ALA A 12 8.58 22.69 43.59
CA ALA A 12 7.21 22.61 44.02
C ALA A 12 7.08 22.04 45.43
N LEU A 13 6.15 22.59 46.18
CA LEU A 13 5.62 22.08 47.44
C LEU A 13 4.30 21.33 47.15
N ALA A 14 4.18 20.11 47.64
CA ALA A 14 3.04 19.24 47.41
C ALA A 14 1.87 19.49 48.35
N ILE A 15 0.63 19.47 47.85
CA ILE A 15 -0.56 18.98 48.54
C ILE A 15 -1.59 18.55 47.49
N GLY A 16 -1.93 17.34 47.53
CA GLY A 16 -3.05 16.46 47.29
C GLY A 16 -4.13 16.63 46.23
N LEU A 17 -4.43 15.48 45.67
CA LEU A 17 -5.57 14.95 44.90
C LEU A 17 -5.65 15.21 43.38
N GLY A 18 -5.32 14.17 42.66
CA GLY A 18 -6.18 13.52 41.65
C GLY A 18 -6.36 14.19 40.31
N ALA A 19 -5.46 13.97 39.39
CA ALA A 19 -5.61 13.68 37.95
C ALA A 19 -4.23 13.92 37.30
N ALA A 20 -3.55 12.88 36.96
CA ALA A 20 -2.29 12.98 36.22
C ALA A 20 -2.62 13.29 34.76
N VAL A 21 -2.53 14.56 34.37
CA VAL A 21 -2.37 14.95 32.98
C VAL A 21 -0.87 14.86 32.69
N ALA A 22 -0.48 13.82 31.99
CA ALA A 22 0.87 13.71 31.44
C ALA A 22 1.01 14.75 30.31
N VAL A 23 1.71 15.83 30.60
CA VAL A 23 2.22 16.74 29.56
C VAL A 23 3.44 16.06 28.94
N SER A 24 3.22 15.37 27.83
CA SER A 24 4.29 14.91 26.94
C SER A 24 4.93 16.12 26.29
N CYS A 25 6.25 16.23 26.41
CA CYS A 25 7.05 17.21 25.68
C CYS A 25 7.00 16.83 24.19
N ALA A 26 6.49 17.73 23.36
CA ALA A 26 6.43 17.58 21.92
C ALA A 26 7.83 17.39 21.33
N SER A 27 8.09 16.21 20.80
CA SER A 27 9.03 15.97 19.72
C SER A 27 8.36 16.44 18.41
N ASN A 28 9.14 16.96 17.49
CA ASN A 28 8.68 17.48 16.18
C ASN A 28 7.82 16.44 15.47
N ASP A 29 6.50 16.58 15.57
CA ASP A 29 5.54 15.80 14.80
C ASP A 29 5.60 16.26 13.35
N LEU A 30 6.21 15.45 12.52
CA LEU A 30 5.87 15.35 11.12
C LEU A 30 4.42 14.83 11.11
N GLY A 31 3.48 15.68 10.70
CA GLY A 31 2.05 15.38 10.79
C GLY A 31 1.74 13.98 10.25
N GLU A 32 1.37 13.09 11.16
CA GLU A 32 0.89 11.77 10.83
C GLU A 32 -0.33 11.89 9.94
N MET A 33 -0.25 11.32 8.75
CA MET A 33 -1.41 11.02 7.94
C MET A 33 -2.07 9.80 8.59
N GLN A 34 -2.77 10.02 9.69
CA GLN A 34 -3.49 8.96 10.37
C GLN A 34 -4.68 8.56 9.49
N VAL A 35 -4.58 7.38 8.86
CA VAL A 35 -5.78 6.59 8.58
C VAL A 35 -6.43 6.38 9.95
N ARG A 36 -7.59 6.98 10.19
CA ARG A 36 -8.29 6.74 11.45
C ARG A 36 -8.88 5.35 11.39
N HIS A 37 -8.22 4.43 12.07
CA HIS A 37 -8.74 3.09 12.31
C HIS A 37 -10.09 3.14 13.01
N MET A 38 -10.89 2.09 12.83
CA MET A 38 -12.01 1.84 13.71
C MET A 38 -11.52 1.89 15.16
N GLU A 39 -12.20 2.67 15.99
CA GLU A 39 -11.88 2.69 17.42
C GLU A 39 -12.03 1.27 17.98
N VAL A 40 -10.98 0.78 18.65
CA VAL A 40 -11.03 -0.53 19.30
C VAL A 40 -12.15 -0.52 20.33
N PRO A 41 -13.16 -1.40 20.21
CA PRO A 41 -14.28 -1.41 21.12
C PRO A 41 -13.83 -1.64 22.57
N SER A 42 -14.47 -0.95 23.51
CA SER A 42 -14.18 -1.13 24.95
C SER A 42 -14.21 -2.61 25.35
N GLY A 43 -13.09 -3.12 25.88
CA GLY A 43 -12.94 -4.50 26.33
C GLY A 43 -12.50 -5.50 25.25
N HIS A 44 -12.12 -5.04 24.07
CA HIS A 44 -11.38 -5.82 23.08
C HIS A 44 -9.92 -5.35 23.08
N GLU A 45 -8.99 -6.29 23.11
CA GLU A 45 -7.56 -6.02 22.90
C GLU A 45 -7.17 -6.60 21.54
N PRO A 46 -6.53 -5.80 20.65
CA PRO A 46 -6.03 -6.31 19.38
C PRO A 46 -5.13 -7.53 19.58
N SER A 47 -5.12 -8.42 18.60
CA SER A 47 -4.29 -9.62 18.67
C SER A 47 -2.80 -9.30 18.55
N PHE A 48 -1.95 -10.25 18.92
CA PHE A 48 -0.50 -10.10 18.76
C PHE A 48 -0.07 -10.03 17.28
N ALA A 49 -0.83 -10.64 16.37
CA ALA A 49 -0.62 -10.51 14.93
C ALA A 49 -0.96 -9.07 14.45
N TYR A 50 -2.02 -8.47 15.00
CA TYR A 50 -2.37 -7.07 14.75
C TYR A 50 -1.23 -6.12 15.19
N GLU A 51 -0.68 -6.31 16.40
CA GLU A 51 0.43 -5.49 16.90
C GLU A 51 1.67 -5.57 15.99
N TRP A 52 2.03 -6.77 15.51
CA TRP A 52 3.13 -6.93 14.55
C TRP A 52 2.83 -6.34 13.18
N MET A 53 1.57 -6.37 12.75
CA MET A 53 1.14 -5.71 11.53
C MET A 53 1.34 -4.20 11.64
N ASP A 54 0.98 -3.58 12.77
CA ASP A 54 1.26 -2.16 13.04
C ASP A 54 2.74 -1.82 12.97
N VAL A 55 3.59 -2.64 13.61
CA VAL A 55 5.05 -2.46 13.58
C VAL A 55 5.59 -2.53 12.15
N MET A 56 5.15 -3.50 11.35
CA MET A 56 5.57 -3.64 9.96
C MET A 56 5.10 -2.45 9.11
N LEU A 57 3.86 -2.02 9.27
CA LEU A 57 3.30 -0.90 8.51
C LEU A 57 3.97 0.43 8.86
N GLU A 58 4.34 0.64 10.12
CA GLU A 58 5.13 1.80 10.52
C GLU A 58 6.55 1.76 9.90
N ALA A 59 7.21 0.59 9.87
CA ALA A 59 8.50 0.44 9.18
C ALA A 59 8.36 0.75 7.67
N ALA A 60 7.28 0.30 7.04
CA ALA A 60 6.97 0.59 5.64
C ALA A 60 6.72 2.09 5.39
N ALA A 61 5.97 2.77 6.26
CA ALA A 61 5.72 4.20 6.14
C ALA A 61 7.03 5.01 6.23
N ARG A 62 7.91 4.65 7.15
CA ARG A 62 9.25 5.25 7.27
C ARG A 62 10.12 5.01 6.04
N ASP A 63 10.00 3.82 5.43
CA ASP A 63 10.75 3.52 4.20
C ASP A 63 10.19 4.30 3.01
N VAL A 64 8.87 4.44 2.90
CA VAL A 64 8.22 5.31 1.89
C VAL A 64 8.66 6.77 2.04
N GLU A 65 8.79 7.28 3.27
CA GLU A 65 9.32 8.63 3.50
C GLU A 65 10.77 8.77 3.04
N ARG A 66 11.56 7.72 3.19
CA ARG A 66 13.00 7.70 2.81
C ARG A 66 13.23 7.62 1.30
N VAL A 67 12.49 6.73 0.58
CA VAL A 67 12.76 6.41 -0.84
C VAL A 67 11.62 6.69 -1.79
N GLY A 68 10.47 7.14 -1.29
CA GLY A 68 9.24 7.29 -2.06
C GLY A 68 8.44 5.98 -2.19
N ALA A 69 7.20 6.08 -2.65
CA ALA A 69 6.33 4.94 -2.83
C ALA A 69 6.77 4.08 -4.02
N GLN A 70 7.16 2.85 -3.73
CA GLN A 70 7.56 1.82 -4.71
C GLN A 70 6.61 0.62 -4.60
N PRO A 71 5.43 0.64 -5.23
CA PRO A 71 4.30 -0.21 -4.88
C PRO A 71 4.57 -1.71 -4.99
N THR A 72 5.30 -2.15 -6.00
CA THR A 72 5.69 -3.55 -6.19
C THR A 72 6.64 -4.04 -5.11
N ILE A 73 7.66 -3.23 -4.81
CA ILE A 73 8.65 -3.53 -3.77
C ILE A 73 7.96 -3.58 -2.41
N LEU A 74 7.12 -2.59 -2.08
CA LEU A 74 6.36 -2.53 -0.84
C LEU A 74 5.46 -3.76 -0.65
N SER A 75 4.76 -4.22 -1.70
CA SER A 75 3.93 -5.43 -1.60
C SER A 75 4.75 -6.66 -1.22
N ARG A 76 5.95 -6.80 -1.81
CA ARG A 76 6.88 -7.89 -1.49
C ARG A 76 7.47 -7.75 -0.09
N GLN A 77 7.83 -6.55 0.32
CA GLN A 77 8.36 -6.28 1.66
C GLN A 77 7.35 -6.62 2.77
N MET A 78 6.04 -6.54 2.48
CA MET A 78 4.97 -6.88 3.44
C MET A 78 4.57 -8.36 3.39
N VAL A 79 4.58 -8.98 2.20
CA VAL A 79 4.17 -10.39 2.10
C VAL A 79 5.19 -11.34 2.72
N ILE A 80 6.49 -11.04 2.65
CA ILE A 80 7.54 -11.91 3.20
C ILE A 80 7.40 -12.09 4.73
N PRO A 81 7.27 -11.01 5.54
CA PRO A 81 6.98 -11.17 6.97
C PRO A 81 5.63 -11.85 7.24
N ALA A 82 4.59 -11.57 6.44
CA ALA A 82 3.28 -12.21 6.61
C ALA A 82 3.33 -13.72 6.35
N ILE A 83 4.12 -14.17 5.36
CA ILE A 83 4.39 -15.59 5.12
C ILE A 83 5.13 -16.21 6.29
N ALA A 84 6.17 -15.54 6.80
CA ALA A 84 6.94 -16.04 7.95
C ALA A 84 6.07 -16.14 9.22
N MET A 85 5.19 -15.16 9.45
CA MET A 85 4.20 -15.18 10.54
C MET A 85 3.28 -16.41 10.42
N TYR A 86 2.70 -16.61 9.24
CA TYR A 86 1.79 -17.74 9.01
C TYR A 86 2.49 -19.09 9.18
N GLU A 87 3.67 -19.27 8.60
CA GLU A 87 4.45 -20.50 8.71
C GLU A 87 4.80 -20.84 10.17
N ALA A 88 5.25 -19.83 10.95
CA ALA A 88 5.57 -20.00 12.35
C ALA A 88 4.33 -20.34 13.19
N TRP A 89 3.21 -19.67 12.93
CA TRP A 89 1.93 -19.93 13.60
C TRP A 89 1.40 -21.32 13.27
N ALA A 90 1.46 -21.77 12.00
CA ALA A 90 0.91 -23.04 11.56
C ALA A 90 1.55 -24.23 12.28
N ALA A 91 2.80 -24.11 12.72
CA ALA A 91 3.46 -25.15 13.54
C ALA A 91 2.76 -25.39 14.89
N TYR A 92 2.01 -24.42 15.39
CA TYR A 92 1.26 -24.49 16.65
C TYR A 92 -0.25 -24.60 16.45
N ASP A 93 -0.71 -24.81 15.21
CA ASP A 93 -2.11 -25.11 14.91
C ASP A 93 -2.31 -26.63 14.77
N ASP A 94 -3.53 -27.12 15.03
CA ASP A 94 -3.83 -28.55 14.99
C ASP A 94 -4.17 -29.05 13.58
N VAL A 95 -4.56 -28.17 12.68
CA VAL A 95 -5.04 -28.49 11.33
C VAL A 95 -4.17 -27.85 10.26
N ALA A 96 -3.91 -26.53 10.36
CA ALA A 96 -3.21 -25.76 9.34
C ALA A 96 -1.83 -26.33 9.00
N VAL A 97 -1.42 -26.16 7.76
CA VAL A 97 -0.09 -26.55 7.26
C VAL A 97 0.67 -25.35 6.73
N GLY A 98 1.98 -25.33 6.94
CA GLY A 98 2.84 -24.26 6.43
C GLY A 98 3.16 -24.42 4.95
N PRO A 99 3.31 -23.33 4.19
CA PRO A 99 3.68 -23.38 2.77
C PRO A 99 5.10 -23.91 2.51
N TYR A 100 6.01 -23.80 3.47
CA TYR A 100 7.39 -24.27 3.33
C TYR A 100 7.61 -25.68 3.89
N TYR A 101 7.16 -25.92 5.10
CA TYR A 101 7.41 -27.17 5.83
C TYR A 101 6.21 -28.11 5.89
N GLY A 102 5.02 -27.67 5.44
CA GLY A 102 3.80 -28.48 5.56
C GLY A 102 3.46 -28.73 7.03
N ASP A 103 3.35 -29.99 7.43
CA ASP A 103 3.11 -30.45 8.80
C ASP A 103 4.38 -30.89 9.56
N GLU A 104 5.56 -30.79 8.94
CA GLU A 104 6.82 -31.29 9.53
C GLU A 104 7.23 -30.56 10.81
N LEU A 105 6.86 -29.29 10.95
CA LEU A 105 7.14 -28.48 12.14
C LEU A 105 6.04 -28.55 13.19
N ARG A 106 4.95 -29.28 12.96
CA ARG A 106 3.81 -29.35 13.88
C ARG A 106 4.24 -29.76 15.28
N ARG A 107 3.91 -28.91 16.26
CA ARG A 107 4.28 -29.13 17.64
C ARG A 107 3.27 -30.05 18.36
N PRO A 108 3.71 -30.78 19.41
CA PRO A 108 2.81 -31.55 20.28
C PRO A 108 1.68 -30.68 20.84
N GLU A 109 0.52 -31.27 21.13
CA GLU A 109 -0.66 -30.56 21.60
C GLU A 109 -0.39 -29.70 22.85
N GLU A 110 0.39 -30.24 23.79
CA GLU A 110 0.76 -29.57 25.04
C GLU A 110 1.65 -28.31 24.82
N GLU A 111 2.28 -28.17 23.66
CA GLU A 111 3.11 -27.02 23.29
C GLU A 111 2.33 -25.97 22.50
N ARG A 112 1.11 -26.25 22.02
CA ARG A 112 0.30 -25.34 21.20
C ARG A 112 -0.37 -24.27 22.05
N THR A 113 0.40 -23.60 22.88
CA THR A 113 -0.07 -22.55 23.78
C THR A 113 -0.01 -21.17 23.10
N LEU A 114 -0.85 -20.24 23.54
CA LEU A 114 -0.82 -18.85 23.08
C LEU A 114 0.57 -18.21 23.28
N ALA A 115 1.25 -18.54 24.37
CA ALA A 115 2.60 -18.02 24.63
C ALA A 115 3.61 -18.50 23.59
N ASN A 116 3.58 -19.78 23.22
CA ASN A 116 4.46 -20.33 22.22
C ASN A 116 4.15 -19.81 20.80
N LYS A 117 2.86 -19.67 20.46
CA LYS A 117 2.43 -19.01 19.20
C LYS A 117 3.02 -17.59 19.09
N LYS A 118 2.85 -16.79 20.16
CA LYS A 118 3.37 -15.42 20.20
C LYS A 118 4.88 -15.36 20.08
N ALA A 119 5.63 -16.21 20.78
CA ALA A 119 7.08 -16.24 20.70
C ALA A 119 7.59 -16.62 19.31
N ALA A 120 7.01 -17.64 18.68
CA ALA A 120 7.37 -18.04 17.33
C ALA A 120 7.06 -16.94 16.30
N ILE A 121 5.88 -16.31 16.38
CA ILE A 121 5.50 -15.17 15.54
C ILE A 121 6.45 -13.99 15.74
N ALA A 122 6.79 -13.63 16.98
CA ALA A 122 7.68 -12.50 17.28
C ALA A 122 9.02 -12.65 16.57
N HIS A 123 9.66 -13.80 16.70
CA HIS A 123 10.93 -14.06 16.08
C HIS A 123 10.85 -14.15 14.55
N ALA A 124 9.79 -14.76 14.02
CA ALA A 124 9.57 -14.84 12.58
C ALA A 124 9.36 -13.45 11.96
N MET A 125 8.48 -12.64 12.53
CA MET A 125 8.20 -11.28 12.07
C MET A 125 9.42 -10.38 12.19
N TYR A 126 10.09 -10.39 13.33
CA TYR A 126 11.26 -9.53 13.56
C TYR A 126 12.34 -9.74 12.50
N HIS A 127 12.81 -10.99 12.31
CA HIS A 127 13.88 -11.26 11.37
C HIS A 127 13.48 -11.02 9.91
N ALA A 128 12.24 -11.36 9.53
CA ALA A 128 11.74 -11.08 8.20
C ALA A 128 11.59 -9.56 7.96
N CYS A 129 11.09 -8.78 8.94
CA CYS A 129 11.01 -7.33 8.83
C CYS A 129 12.40 -6.67 8.78
N VAL A 130 13.38 -7.12 9.54
CA VAL A 130 14.75 -6.58 9.50
C VAL A 130 15.38 -6.79 8.12
N ASP A 131 15.16 -7.93 7.47
CA ASP A 131 15.63 -8.18 6.10
C ASP A 131 14.97 -7.23 5.09
N GLN A 132 13.66 -7.00 5.22
CA GLN A 132 12.90 -6.18 4.29
C GLN A 132 13.07 -4.66 4.54
N TYR A 133 13.30 -4.25 5.78
CA TYR A 133 13.45 -2.86 6.21
C TYR A 133 14.75 -2.62 6.98
N PRO A 134 15.93 -2.90 6.39
CA PRO A 134 17.21 -2.87 7.12
C PRO A 134 17.57 -1.49 7.65
N HIS A 135 17.08 -0.41 7.05
CA HIS A 135 17.28 0.96 7.52
C HIS A 135 16.48 1.29 8.79
N HIS A 136 15.53 0.44 9.16
CA HIS A 136 14.67 0.60 10.34
C HIS A 136 14.90 -0.49 11.39
N ALA A 137 16.05 -1.20 11.32
CA ALA A 137 16.40 -2.29 12.24
C ALA A 137 16.37 -1.88 13.72
N ASP A 138 16.81 -0.65 14.04
CA ASP A 138 16.80 -0.14 15.43
C ASP A 138 15.36 0.05 15.94
N TYR A 139 14.44 0.52 15.09
CA TYR A 139 13.03 0.62 15.42
C TYR A 139 12.43 -0.77 15.66
N LEU A 140 12.64 -1.70 14.74
CA LEU A 140 12.13 -3.08 14.83
C LEU A 140 12.65 -3.79 16.09
N ARG A 141 13.92 -3.58 16.41
CA ARG A 141 14.54 -4.08 17.66
C ARG A 141 13.82 -3.55 18.89
N ALA A 142 13.62 -2.24 18.96
CA ALA A 142 12.97 -1.60 20.10
C ALA A 142 11.53 -2.11 20.28
N GLU A 143 10.80 -2.36 19.20
CA GLU A 143 9.45 -2.92 19.27
C GLU A 143 9.45 -4.38 19.75
N MET A 144 10.38 -5.21 19.28
CA MET A 144 10.51 -6.59 19.77
C MET A 144 10.83 -6.65 21.27
N GLU A 145 11.76 -5.78 21.74
CA GLU A 145 12.10 -5.65 23.17
C GLU A 145 10.90 -5.12 23.99
N ARG A 146 10.13 -4.16 23.45
CA ARG A 146 8.88 -3.65 24.07
C ARG A 146 7.85 -4.76 24.26
N MET A 147 7.74 -5.67 23.31
CA MET A 147 6.87 -6.85 23.39
C MET A 147 7.40 -7.95 24.33
N GLY A 148 8.61 -7.79 24.87
CA GLY A 148 9.20 -8.70 25.85
C GLY A 148 10.02 -9.85 25.27
N TYR A 149 10.45 -9.78 24.02
CA TYR A 149 11.27 -10.79 23.36
C TYR A 149 12.71 -10.31 23.13
N ASP A 150 13.64 -11.26 23.11
CA ASP A 150 15.08 -10.99 22.91
C ASP A 150 15.45 -11.07 21.42
N PRO A 151 15.73 -9.93 20.75
CA PRO A 151 16.09 -9.90 19.33
C PRO A 151 17.47 -10.54 19.04
N ASP A 152 18.32 -10.71 20.06
CA ASP A 152 19.66 -11.26 19.91
C ASP A 152 19.75 -12.79 20.15
N LEU A 153 18.63 -13.45 20.44
CA LEU A 153 18.59 -14.88 20.71
C LEU A 153 18.92 -15.69 19.42
N PRO A 154 20.10 -16.34 19.33
CA PRO A 154 20.58 -16.90 18.06
C PRO A 154 20.11 -18.34 17.79
N THR A 155 19.24 -18.89 18.64
CA THR A 155 18.81 -20.30 18.51
C THR A 155 18.09 -20.55 17.19
N MET A 156 18.39 -21.70 16.56
CA MET A 156 17.68 -22.24 15.40
C MET A 156 17.06 -23.61 15.72
N ASP A 157 16.93 -23.92 17.01
CA ASP A 157 16.35 -25.18 17.46
C ASP A 157 14.81 -25.14 17.29
N PRO A 158 14.23 -25.88 16.33
CA PRO A 158 12.80 -25.87 16.09
C PRO A 158 11.98 -26.48 17.24
N SER A 159 12.63 -27.04 18.27
CA SER A 159 11.95 -27.52 19.46
C SER A 159 11.59 -26.40 20.43
N THR A 160 12.15 -25.19 20.23
CA THR A 160 11.80 -23.98 20.99
C THR A 160 11.00 -23.01 20.10
N PRO A 161 10.05 -22.25 20.64
CA PRO A 161 9.27 -21.31 19.83
C PRO A 161 10.15 -20.25 19.14
N GLU A 162 11.11 -19.70 19.86
CA GLU A 162 12.03 -18.69 19.36
C GLU A 162 12.91 -19.23 18.22
N GLY A 163 13.45 -20.46 18.43
CA GLY A 163 14.30 -21.10 17.43
C GLY A 163 13.51 -21.52 16.19
N LEU A 164 12.26 -21.93 16.36
CA LEU A 164 11.34 -22.21 15.24
C LEU A 164 11.06 -20.92 14.46
N GLY A 165 10.74 -19.80 15.12
CA GLY A 165 10.52 -18.51 14.48
C GLY A 165 11.76 -18.03 13.69
N ASN A 166 12.95 -18.09 14.30
CA ASN A 166 14.21 -17.73 13.65
C ASN A 166 14.49 -18.59 12.39
N MET A 167 14.29 -19.91 12.50
CA MET A 167 14.49 -20.84 11.39
C MET A 167 13.50 -20.56 10.24
N VAL A 168 12.23 -20.36 10.55
CA VAL A 168 11.19 -20.08 9.58
C VAL A 168 11.49 -18.76 8.84
N ALA A 169 11.77 -17.67 9.57
CA ALA A 169 12.12 -16.39 8.96
C ALA A 169 13.28 -16.52 7.98
N ARG A 170 14.37 -17.18 8.43
CA ARG A 170 15.54 -17.43 7.59
C ARG A 170 15.18 -18.19 6.32
N THR A 171 14.39 -19.26 6.42
CA THR A 171 14.00 -20.08 5.27
C THR A 171 13.17 -19.28 4.26
N VAL A 172 12.18 -18.53 4.73
CA VAL A 172 11.33 -17.69 3.88
C VAL A 172 12.15 -16.62 3.17
N VAL A 173 13.01 -15.92 3.91
CA VAL A 173 13.87 -14.85 3.38
C VAL A 173 14.87 -15.39 2.35
N GLU A 174 15.61 -16.47 2.68
CA GLU A 174 16.60 -17.08 1.78
C GLU A 174 15.94 -17.56 0.47
N HIS A 175 14.75 -18.14 0.53
CA HIS A 175 13.99 -18.52 -0.67
C HIS A 175 13.61 -17.29 -1.50
N ARG A 176 13.06 -16.27 -0.84
CA ARG A 176 12.60 -15.04 -1.52
C ARG A 176 13.73 -14.16 -2.06
N HIS A 177 14.95 -14.27 -1.58
CA HIS A 177 16.12 -13.64 -2.22
C HIS A 177 16.34 -14.14 -3.66
N GLY A 178 15.88 -15.33 -4.00
CA GLY A 178 15.96 -15.94 -5.34
C GLY A 178 14.71 -15.81 -6.21
N ASP A 179 13.68 -15.08 -5.78
CA ASP A 179 12.35 -15.04 -6.43
C ASP A 179 12.26 -14.17 -7.70
N GLY A 180 13.35 -13.60 -8.16
CA GLY A 180 13.38 -12.75 -9.37
C GLY A 180 13.14 -11.26 -9.11
N ALA A 181 12.93 -10.84 -7.86
CA ALA A 181 12.76 -9.41 -7.52
C ALA A 181 14.05 -8.60 -7.57
N ASN A 182 15.22 -9.26 -7.64
CA ASN A 182 16.54 -8.63 -7.64
C ASN A 182 16.77 -7.71 -6.41
N GLN A 183 16.39 -8.18 -5.22
CA GLN A 183 16.49 -7.40 -3.97
C GLN A 183 17.90 -6.88 -3.72
N HIS A 184 18.92 -7.65 -4.10
CA HIS A 184 20.33 -7.30 -3.86
C HIS A 184 21.02 -6.64 -5.07
N GLY A 185 20.34 -6.50 -6.21
CA GLY A 185 20.93 -5.94 -7.42
C GLY A 185 21.98 -6.84 -8.09
N ASP A 186 22.02 -8.12 -7.78
CA ASP A 186 23.06 -9.07 -8.20
C ASP A 186 22.66 -9.96 -9.39
N MET A 187 21.44 -9.82 -9.92
CA MET A 187 21.01 -10.55 -11.10
C MET A 187 21.76 -10.10 -12.35
N GLU A 188 22.16 -11.06 -13.18
CA GLU A 188 22.84 -10.78 -14.45
C GLU A 188 21.97 -9.89 -15.35
N GLY A 189 22.56 -8.82 -15.86
CA GLY A 189 21.86 -7.80 -16.68
C GLY A 189 21.37 -6.58 -15.89
N SER A 190 21.43 -6.61 -14.57
CA SER A 190 21.10 -5.45 -13.74
C SER A 190 22.24 -4.44 -13.65
N ASN A 191 21.95 -3.23 -13.17
CA ASN A 191 22.95 -2.18 -12.98
C ASN A 191 23.68 -2.24 -11.63
N GLY A 192 23.39 -3.23 -10.81
CA GLY A 192 23.98 -3.41 -9.49
C GLY A 192 23.20 -2.75 -8.34
N GLU A 193 22.16 -1.97 -8.65
CA GLU A 193 21.31 -1.36 -7.62
C GLU A 193 20.19 -2.32 -7.19
N PRO A 194 19.79 -2.30 -5.90
CA PRO A 194 18.66 -3.09 -5.42
C PRO A 194 17.39 -2.90 -6.26
N TYR A 195 16.72 -3.98 -6.59
CA TYR A 195 15.48 -4.00 -7.38
C TYR A 195 15.59 -3.38 -8.79
N SER A 196 16.79 -3.18 -9.32
CA SER A 196 16.96 -2.68 -10.68
C SER A 196 16.52 -3.70 -11.73
N ASP A 197 16.05 -3.19 -12.88
CA ASP A 197 15.66 -4.04 -14.00
C ASP A 197 16.86 -4.80 -14.58
N TYR A 198 16.66 -6.07 -14.88
CA TYR A 198 17.63 -6.95 -15.56
C TYR A 198 17.09 -7.52 -16.87
N THR A 199 15.87 -7.12 -17.25
CA THR A 199 15.22 -7.61 -18.49
C THR A 199 15.52 -6.74 -19.70
N GLY A 200 16.29 -5.65 -19.50
CA GLY A 200 16.69 -4.75 -20.58
C GLY A 200 15.54 -3.96 -21.18
N TYR A 201 14.57 -3.54 -20.35
CA TYR A 201 13.49 -2.68 -20.83
C TYR A 201 14.00 -1.30 -21.22
N GLU A 202 13.62 -0.86 -22.42
CA GLU A 202 13.88 0.49 -22.92
C GLU A 202 12.55 1.10 -23.41
N PRO A 203 12.21 2.34 -23.00
CA PRO A 203 11.00 2.99 -23.48
C PRO A 203 11.10 3.35 -24.95
N VAL A 204 9.99 3.21 -25.69
CA VAL A 204 9.89 3.63 -27.10
C VAL A 204 9.95 5.15 -27.22
N ASN A 205 9.29 5.86 -26.32
CA ASN A 205 9.27 7.31 -26.30
C ASN A 205 10.40 7.87 -25.43
N PRO A 206 11.23 8.78 -25.95
CA PRO A 206 12.13 9.57 -25.10
C PRO A 206 11.33 10.60 -24.28
N VAL A 207 12.01 11.26 -23.34
CA VAL A 207 11.41 12.22 -22.40
C VAL A 207 10.73 13.40 -23.09
N ASP A 208 11.31 13.88 -24.19
CA ASP A 208 10.97 15.13 -24.87
C ASP A 208 10.21 14.95 -26.20
N GLU A 209 9.94 13.70 -26.62
CA GLU A 209 9.27 13.41 -27.89
C GLU A 209 8.29 12.24 -27.77
N ILE A 210 7.11 12.36 -28.38
CA ILE A 210 6.14 11.27 -28.53
C ILE A 210 6.34 10.64 -29.90
N ILE A 211 7.08 9.53 -29.96
CA ILE A 211 7.32 8.77 -31.21
C ILE A 211 6.12 7.87 -31.49
N ASP A 212 5.62 7.17 -30.46
CA ASP A 212 4.44 6.31 -30.53
C ASP A 212 3.48 6.66 -29.37
N PRO A 213 2.34 7.30 -29.66
CA PRO A 213 1.41 7.74 -28.62
C PRO A 213 0.68 6.59 -27.91
N ASP A 214 0.75 5.36 -28.43
CA ASP A 214 0.23 4.18 -27.74
C ASP A 214 1.20 3.62 -26.69
N ARG A 215 2.47 4.09 -26.70
CA ARG A 215 3.52 3.60 -25.81
C ARG A 215 3.80 4.55 -24.65
N TRP A 216 4.17 3.97 -23.51
CA TRP A 216 4.55 4.72 -22.32
C TRP A 216 5.74 5.65 -22.59
N GLN A 217 5.70 6.80 -21.92
CA GLN A 217 6.74 7.83 -21.97
C GLN A 217 7.24 8.13 -20.56
N PRO A 218 8.54 8.06 -20.28
CA PRO A 218 9.10 8.61 -19.06
C PRO A 218 8.94 10.14 -19.08
N ILE A 219 8.50 10.72 -17.96
CA ILE A 219 8.28 12.17 -17.86
C ILE A 219 9.13 12.76 -16.73
N PRO A 220 9.53 14.04 -16.85
CA PRO A 220 10.28 14.71 -15.80
C PRO A 220 9.37 15.12 -14.65
N PHE A 221 9.86 14.94 -13.41
CA PHE A 221 9.24 15.41 -12.16
C PHE A 221 10.11 16.51 -11.54
N ASP A 222 9.49 17.40 -10.78
CA ASP A 222 10.20 18.28 -9.86
C ASP A 222 10.87 17.43 -8.76
N ASP A 223 12.14 17.67 -8.48
CA ASP A 223 12.90 16.95 -7.45
C ASP A 223 12.67 17.53 -6.03
N GLY A 224 11.79 18.51 -5.89
CA GLY A 224 11.53 19.22 -4.64
C GLY A 224 12.69 20.11 -4.16
N LYS A 225 13.78 20.24 -4.95
CA LYS A 225 15.00 21.00 -4.63
C LYS A 225 15.31 22.06 -5.69
N GLY A 226 14.39 22.28 -6.62
CA GLY A 226 14.52 23.24 -7.73
C GLY A 226 15.18 22.66 -8.97
N GLY A 227 15.34 21.35 -9.06
CA GLY A 227 15.77 20.59 -10.22
C GLY A 227 14.68 19.68 -10.75
N THR A 228 15.06 18.80 -11.66
CA THR A 228 14.14 17.83 -12.28
C THR A 228 14.78 16.44 -12.28
N ILE A 229 13.97 15.43 -11.98
CA ILE A 229 14.35 14.02 -12.04
C ILE A 229 13.45 13.30 -13.05
N THR A 230 14.01 12.37 -13.82
CA THR A 230 13.25 11.47 -14.69
C THR A 230 13.45 10.04 -14.21
N MET A 231 12.35 9.35 -13.95
CA MET A 231 12.37 7.95 -13.53
C MET A 231 12.08 7.06 -14.74
N GLY A 232 12.83 5.96 -14.85
CA GLY A 232 12.50 4.86 -15.77
C GLY A 232 11.29 4.05 -15.28
N PHE A 233 10.90 3.03 -16.03
CA PHE A 233 9.84 2.12 -15.63
C PHE A 233 10.23 1.40 -14.34
N LEU A 234 9.60 1.78 -13.24
CA LEU A 234 9.85 1.21 -11.92
C LEU A 234 9.59 -0.30 -11.93
N THR A 235 10.64 -1.08 -11.67
CA THR A 235 10.59 -2.56 -11.62
C THR A 235 9.99 -3.20 -12.88
N ALA A 236 10.49 -2.85 -14.07
CA ALA A 236 9.99 -3.39 -15.35
C ALA A 236 10.06 -4.93 -15.44
N HIS A 237 10.91 -5.56 -14.62
CA HIS A 237 11.08 -7.02 -14.50
C HIS A 237 10.05 -7.72 -13.60
N TRP A 238 9.10 -7.00 -12.97
CA TRP A 238 8.26 -7.58 -11.91
C TRP A 238 7.35 -8.73 -12.37
N LEU A 239 7.05 -8.84 -13.66
CA LEU A 239 6.40 -10.02 -14.25
C LEU A 239 7.22 -11.31 -14.12
N MET A 240 8.52 -11.19 -13.83
CA MET A 240 9.43 -12.33 -13.64
C MET A 240 9.52 -12.79 -12.19
N VAL A 241 8.93 -12.02 -11.26
CA VAL A 241 8.92 -12.38 -9.83
C VAL A 241 8.01 -13.58 -9.62
N GLU A 242 8.49 -14.55 -8.83
CA GLU A 242 7.75 -15.75 -8.48
C GLU A 242 6.54 -15.40 -7.60
N PRO A 243 5.28 -15.60 -8.09
CA PRO A 243 4.09 -15.40 -7.28
C PRO A 243 4.05 -16.38 -6.11
N PHE A 244 3.25 -16.07 -5.10
CA PHE A 244 3.05 -17.00 -3.99
C PHE A 244 1.99 -18.07 -4.31
N ALA A 245 0.79 -17.65 -4.69
CA ALA A 245 -0.36 -18.53 -4.91
C ALA A 245 -0.84 -18.54 -6.36
N LEU A 246 -0.62 -17.46 -7.11
CA LEU A 246 -0.92 -17.38 -8.54
C LEU A 246 0.04 -18.31 -9.32
N ASP A 247 -0.46 -18.97 -10.35
CA ASP A 247 0.35 -19.96 -11.10
C ASP A 247 1.37 -19.30 -12.04
N SER A 248 1.02 -18.12 -12.61
CA SER A 248 1.95 -17.30 -13.41
C SER A 248 1.45 -15.85 -13.50
N ALA A 249 2.35 -14.93 -13.80
CA ALA A 249 2.03 -13.50 -13.95
C ALA A 249 0.95 -13.23 -15.02
N ASP A 250 0.91 -14.04 -16.06
CA ASP A 250 0.01 -13.89 -17.22
C ASP A 250 -1.28 -14.73 -17.15
N ALA A 251 -1.53 -15.43 -16.04
CA ALA A 251 -2.67 -16.35 -15.89
C ALA A 251 -4.03 -15.70 -16.24
N TYR A 252 -4.20 -14.42 -15.90
CA TYR A 252 -5.42 -13.64 -16.10
C TYR A 252 -5.20 -12.38 -16.92
N ARG A 253 -4.11 -12.29 -17.71
CA ARG A 253 -3.81 -11.11 -18.51
C ARG A 253 -5.04 -10.72 -19.35
N PRO A 254 -5.59 -9.50 -19.19
CA PRO A 254 -6.72 -9.03 -19.98
C PRO A 254 -6.32 -8.83 -21.44
N GLY A 255 -7.33 -8.68 -22.32
CA GLY A 255 -7.09 -8.27 -23.70
C GLY A 255 -6.44 -6.90 -23.80
N PRO A 256 -5.94 -6.49 -24.98
CA PRO A 256 -5.21 -5.24 -25.15
C PRO A 256 -6.07 -3.99 -24.83
N PRO A 257 -5.44 -2.88 -24.39
CA PRO A 257 -6.12 -1.60 -24.21
C PRO A 257 -6.60 -1.01 -25.56
N PRO A 258 -7.52 -0.03 -25.55
CA PRO A 258 -7.87 0.71 -26.74
C PRO A 258 -6.65 1.51 -27.24
N LEU A 259 -6.49 1.61 -28.58
CA LEU A 259 -5.36 2.27 -29.22
C LEU A 259 -5.75 3.62 -29.81
N VAL A 260 -4.76 4.47 -30.07
CA VAL A 260 -4.91 5.75 -30.76
C VAL A 260 -5.58 5.53 -32.13
N GLY A 261 -6.55 6.39 -32.45
CA GLY A 261 -7.40 6.28 -33.61
C GLY A 261 -8.73 5.53 -33.36
N SER A 262 -8.90 4.85 -32.21
CA SER A 262 -10.18 4.32 -31.80
C SER A 262 -11.08 5.41 -31.20
N GLU A 263 -12.39 5.32 -31.44
CA GLU A 263 -13.38 6.20 -30.82
C GLU A 263 -13.40 6.03 -29.30
N GLN A 264 -13.18 4.79 -28.82
CA GLN A 264 -13.13 4.49 -27.39
C GLN A 264 -12.02 5.25 -26.67
N LEU A 265 -10.75 5.14 -27.14
CA LEU A 265 -9.65 5.81 -26.47
C LEU A 265 -9.84 7.33 -26.46
N LYS A 266 -10.30 7.90 -27.60
CA LYS A 266 -10.57 9.34 -27.67
C LYS A 266 -11.62 9.79 -26.66
N ALA A 267 -12.73 9.04 -26.53
CA ALA A 267 -13.79 9.33 -25.58
C ALA A 267 -13.30 9.23 -24.13
N GLU A 268 -12.50 8.22 -23.78
CA GLU A 268 -11.95 8.04 -22.44
C GLU A 268 -10.90 9.10 -22.05
N VAL A 269 -10.15 9.61 -23.04
CA VAL A 269 -9.25 10.76 -22.82
C VAL A 269 -10.05 12.04 -22.58
N ASP A 270 -11.13 12.25 -23.33
CA ASP A 270 -12.03 13.40 -23.14
C ASP A 270 -12.69 13.34 -21.75
N GLU A 271 -13.19 12.17 -21.34
CA GLU A 271 -13.75 11.92 -20.01
C GLU A 271 -12.72 12.26 -18.91
N CYS A 272 -11.47 11.82 -19.07
CA CYS A 272 -10.40 12.09 -18.12
C CYS A 272 -10.14 13.61 -17.97
N ILE A 273 -10.12 14.36 -19.08
CA ILE A 273 -9.97 15.83 -19.07
C ILE A 273 -11.15 16.48 -18.35
N GLU A 274 -12.39 16.07 -18.69
CA GLU A 274 -13.62 16.61 -18.12
C GLU A 274 -13.69 16.35 -16.60
N MET A 275 -13.41 15.12 -16.16
CA MET A 275 -13.38 14.76 -14.75
C MET A 275 -12.34 15.57 -13.99
N ASN A 276 -11.11 15.67 -14.51
CA ASN A 276 -10.04 16.45 -13.88
C ASN A 276 -10.38 17.94 -13.76
N ALA A 277 -11.13 18.49 -14.73
CA ALA A 277 -11.58 19.89 -14.72
C ALA A 277 -12.81 20.14 -13.84
N SER A 278 -13.49 19.11 -13.35
CA SER A 278 -14.75 19.25 -12.61
C SER A 278 -14.69 18.65 -11.19
N LEU A 279 -13.49 18.37 -10.67
CA LEU A 279 -13.32 17.79 -9.33
C LEU A 279 -13.96 18.68 -8.25
N ASP A 280 -14.91 18.12 -7.54
CA ASP A 280 -15.44 18.70 -6.30
C ASP A 280 -14.53 18.36 -5.09
N PRO A 281 -14.76 18.97 -3.91
CA PRO A 281 -13.96 18.72 -2.72
C PRO A 281 -13.89 17.25 -2.28
N ASP A 282 -15.00 16.51 -2.38
CA ASP A 282 -15.07 15.11 -1.98
C ASP A 282 -14.25 14.23 -2.93
N GLN A 283 -14.32 14.51 -4.23
CA GLN A 283 -13.53 13.83 -5.24
C GLN A 283 -12.03 14.13 -5.08
N LYS A 284 -11.65 15.37 -4.76
CA LYS A 284 -10.27 15.74 -4.45
C LYS A 284 -9.76 14.99 -3.22
N ALA A 285 -10.54 14.95 -2.15
CA ALA A 285 -10.20 14.18 -0.94
C ALA A 285 -10.08 12.69 -1.22
N LEU A 286 -10.97 12.13 -2.05
CA LEU A 286 -10.88 10.73 -2.48
C LEU A 286 -9.60 10.45 -3.28
N VAL A 287 -9.22 11.34 -4.20
CA VAL A 287 -7.96 11.20 -4.96
C VAL A 287 -6.76 11.22 -4.03
N GLU A 288 -6.73 12.14 -3.06
CA GLU A 288 -5.67 12.22 -2.05
C GLU A 288 -5.60 10.97 -1.16
N PHE A 289 -6.76 10.52 -0.67
CA PHE A 289 -6.86 9.35 0.20
C PHE A 289 -6.35 8.07 -0.49
N MET A 290 -6.76 7.86 -1.75
CA MET A 290 -6.41 6.68 -2.53
C MET A 290 -5.10 6.83 -3.34
N ARG A 291 -4.35 7.93 -3.16
CA ARG A 291 -3.11 8.14 -3.93
C ARG A 291 -1.98 7.21 -3.49
N ASP A 292 -1.93 6.86 -2.20
CA ASP A 292 -0.91 5.99 -1.61
C ASP A 292 0.54 6.43 -1.93
N GLY A 293 0.74 7.75 -1.91
CA GLY A 293 2.01 8.41 -2.20
C GLY A 293 2.88 8.65 -0.97
N PRO A 294 3.66 9.74 -0.95
CA PRO A 294 4.48 10.12 0.22
C PRO A 294 3.66 10.19 1.51
N ARG A 295 4.27 9.82 2.63
CA ARG A 295 3.64 9.76 3.96
C ARG A 295 2.45 8.79 4.07
N SER A 296 2.52 7.68 3.33
CA SER A 296 1.56 6.57 3.45
C SER A 296 2.28 5.25 3.63
N THR A 297 1.54 4.19 3.90
CA THR A 297 2.04 2.81 3.92
C THR A 297 2.08 2.19 2.52
N GLY A 298 1.82 2.97 1.46
CA GLY A 298 1.62 2.47 0.12
C GLY A 298 0.33 1.67 -0.03
N GLN A 299 0.01 1.30 -1.26
CA GLN A 299 -1.27 0.64 -1.55
C GLN A 299 -1.46 -0.69 -0.81
N SER A 300 -0.45 -1.54 -0.76
CA SER A 300 -0.55 -2.82 -0.01
C SER A 300 -0.76 -2.59 1.48
N GLY A 301 -0.07 -1.61 2.06
CA GLY A 301 -0.24 -1.25 3.45
C GLY A 301 -1.63 -0.65 3.74
N HIS A 302 -2.20 0.12 2.82
CA HIS A 302 -3.56 0.62 2.92
C HIS A 302 -4.58 -0.54 3.05
N TRP A 303 -4.46 -1.59 2.22
CA TRP A 303 -5.33 -2.75 2.31
C TRP A 303 -5.08 -3.60 3.56
N LEU A 304 -3.86 -3.63 4.09
CA LEU A 304 -3.58 -4.25 5.38
C LEU A 304 -4.16 -3.42 6.55
N ARG A 305 -4.22 -2.09 6.44
CA ARG A 305 -4.97 -1.23 7.38
C ARG A 305 -6.47 -1.56 7.35
N PHE A 306 -7.07 -1.71 6.18
CA PHE A 306 -8.45 -2.17 6.07
C PHE A 306 -8.66 -3.57 6.65
N ALA A 307 -7.69 -4.47 6.53
CA ALA A 307 -7.73 -5.76 7.22
C ALA A 307 -7.67 -5.61 8.76
N GLN A 308 -6.93 -4.63 9.28
CA GLN A 308 -6.94 -4.30 10.71
C GLN A 308 -8.31 -3.77 11.17
N ASP A 309 -8.99 -2.95 10.34
CA ASP A 309 -10.37 -2.52 10.63
C ASP A 309 -11.33 -3.71 10.67
N VAL A 310 -11.16 -4.70 9.78
CA VAL A 310 -11.92 -5.95 9.81
C VAL A 310 -11.63 -6.73 11.09
N SER A 311 -10.37 -6.85 11.49
CA SER A 311 -9.97 -7.51 12.75
C SER A 311 -10.68 -6.89 13.96
N VAL A 312 -10.69 -5.57 14.06
CA VAL A 312 -11.36 -4.83 15.14
C VAL A 312 -12.89 -5.01 15.09
N ARG A 313 -13.49 -4.88 13.90
CA ARG A 313 -14.92 -5.03 13.66
C ARG A 313 -15.43 -6.41 14.09
N ASP A 314 -14.73 -7.45 13.66
CA ASP A 314 -15.13 -8.85 13.85
C ASP A 314 -14.61 -9.43 15.19
N ARG A 315 -13.74 -8.66 15.88
CA ARG A 315 -13.10 -9.04 17.16
C ARG A 315 -12.26 -10.29 17.04
N ASN A 316 -11.47 -10.33 15.97
CA ASN A 316 -10.63 -11.47 15.67
C ASN A 316 -9.67 -11.81 16.80
N ASP A 317 -9.45 -13.09 17.01
CA ASP A 317 -8.36 -13.59 17.83
C ASP A 317 -7.04 -13.69 17.04
N LEU A 318 -5.98 -14.21 17.67
CA LEU A 318 -4.69 -14.37 17.03
C LEU A 318 -4.75 -15.27 15.79
N ASP A 319 -5.49 -16.37 15.86
CA ASP A 319 -5.54 -17.40 14.84
C ASP A 319 -6.32 -16.91 13.60
N GLU A 320 -7.34 -16.09 13.82
CA GLU A 320 -8.13 -15.43 12.78
C GLU A 320 -7.30 -14.33 12.08
N ASP A 321 -6.61 -13.48 12.84
CA ASP A 321 -5.80 -12.39 12.30
C ASP A 321 -4.59 -12.87 11.49
N VAL A 322 -3.91 -13.92 11.95
CA VAL A 322 -2.80 -14.52 11.17
C VAL A 322 -3.28 -14.95 9.77
N LYS A 323 -4.43 -15.60 9.67
CA LYS A 323 -5.02 -16.02 8.39
C LYS A 323 -5.47 -14.83 7.55
N LEU A 324 -6.08 -13.83 8.17
CA LEU A 324 -6.56 -12.62 7.52
C LEU A 324 -5.40 -11.83 6.88
N PHE A 325 -4.41 -11.47 7.68
CA PHE A 325 -3.27 -10.66 7.21
C PHE A 325 -2.42 -11.40 6.18
N PHE A 326 -2.20 -12.69 6.37
CA PHE A 326 -1.55 -13.53 5.37
C PHE A 326 -2.30 -13.51 4.03
N SER A 327 -3.63 -13.70 4.05
CA SER A 327 -4.45 -13.71 2.84
C SER A 327 -4.40 -12.38 2.09
N VAL A 328 -4.51 -11.26 2.79
CA VAL A 328 -4.49 -9.92 2.18
C VAL A 328 -3.10 -9.59 1.63
N ALA A 329 -2.03 -9.88 2.39
CA ALA A 329 -0.66 -9.63 1.94
C ALA A 329 -0.29 -10.44 0.69
N VAL A 330 -0.64 -11.74 0.65
CA VAL A 330 -0.45 -12.59 -0.53
C VAL A 330 -1.23 -12.05 -1.73
N THR A 331 -2.48 -11.66 -1.53
CA THR A 331 -3.31 -11.12 -2.61
C THR A 331 -2.74 -9.84 -3.18
N ALA A 332 -2.30 -8.91 -2.33
CA ALA A 332 -1.66 -7.67 -2.78
C ALA A 332 -0.40 -7.96 -3.61
N PHE A 333 0.42 -8.90 -3.18
CA PHE A 333 1.64 -9.28 -3.88
C PHE A 333 1.36 -9.92 -5.25
N ASP A 334 0.52 -10.96 -5.30
CA ASP A 334 0.24 -11.69 -6.53
C ASP A 334 -0.52 -10.82 -7.56
N THR A 335 -1.42 -9.92 -7.10
CA THR A 335 -2.11 -8.98 -7.99
C THR A 335 -1.18 -7.91 -8.56
N PHE A 336 -0.14 -7.46 -7.83
CA PHE A 336 0.89 -6.59 -8.41
C PHE A 336 1.67 -7.28 -9.52
N ILE A 337 2.04 -8.54 -9.34
CA ILE A 337 2.74 -9.33 -10.36
C ILE A 337 1.87 -9.44 -11.64
N ALA A 338 0.59 -9.78 -11.50
CA ALA A 338 -0.35 -9.85 -12.62
C ALA A 338 -0.56 -8.49 -13.31
N SER A 339 -0.63 -7.39 -12.55
CA SER A 339 -0.74 -6.04 -13.11
C SER A 339 0.52 -5.64 -13.87
N TRP A 340 1.71 -5.93 -13.33
CA TRP A 340 2.98 -5.60 -13.98
C TRP A 340 3.24 -6.40 -15.25
N ASP A 341 2.74 -7.64 -15.32
CA ASP A 341 2.72 -8.40 -16.56
C ASP A 341 1.97 -7.63 -17.66
N SER A 342 0.75 -7.18 -17.40
CA SER A 342 -0.03 -6.38 -18.34
C SER A 342 0.69 -5.08 -18.71
N LYS A 343 1.27 -4.36 -17.72
CA LYS A 343 2.01 -3.11 -17.95
C LYS A 343 3.22 -3.33 -18.85
N ARG A 344 3.97 -4.38 -18.61
CA ARG A 344 5.18 -4.69 -19.39
C ARG A 344 4.87 -5.15 -20.80
N VAL A 345 3.81 -5.94 -20.98
CA VAL A 345 3.41 -6.49 -22.29
C VAL A 345 2.79 -5.43 -23.19
N TYR A 346 1.88 -4.62 -22.65
CA TYR A 346 1.17 -3.61 -23.46
C TYR A 346 1.91 -2.28 -23.53
N ASP A 347 2.72 -1.95 -22.56
CA ASP A 347 3.55 -0.73 -22.51
C ASP A 347 2.76 0.55 -22.83
N SER A 348 1.51 0.66 -22.33
CA SER A 348 0.55 1.65 -22.76
C SER A 348 0.81 3.04 -22.18
N SER A 349 0.45 4.05 -22.95
CA SER A 349 0.50 5.47 -22.57
C SER A 349 -0.36 5.78 -21.35
N ARG A 350 -0.02 6.91 -20.73
CA ARG A 350 -0.82 7.53 -19.67
C ARG A 350 -1.56 8.78 -20.18
N PRO A 351 -2.62 9.24 -19.48
CA PRO A 351 -3.35 10.45 -19.87
C PRO A 351 -2.46 11.66 -20.15
N TRP A 352 -1.38 11.84 -19.40
CA TRP A 352 -0.43 12.93 -19.60
C TRP A 352 0.12 12.98 -21.05
N THR A 353 0.49 11.85 -21.62
CA THR A 353 0.97 11.71 -23.01
C THR A 353 -0.18 11.80 -24.01
N LEU A 354 -1.30 11.11 -23.72
CA LEU A 354 -2.48 11.06 -24.61
C LEU A 354 -3.13 12.44 -24.79
N VAL A 355 -3.27 13.23 -23.72
CA VAL A 355 -3.81 14.61 -23.81
C VAL A 355 -2.92 15.48 -24.67
N ARG A 356 -1.59 15.38 -24.54
CA ARG A 356 -0.63 16.09 -25.39
C ARG A 356 -0.69 15.66 -26.84
N HIS A 357 -0.95 14.38 -27.10
CA HIS A 357 -1.13 13.86 -28.45
C HIS A 357 -2.41 14.37 -29.12
N TYR A 358 -3.55 14.32 -28.41
CA TYR A 358 -4.85 14.70 -28.99
C TYR A 358 -5.09 16.21 -29.05
N TYR A 359 -4.48 16.98 -28.14
CA TYR A 359 -4.77 18.42 -27.94
C TYR A 359 -3.48 19.26 -27.79
N PRO A 360 -2.46 19.10 -28.66
CA PRO A 360 -1.16 19.73 -28.43
C PRO A 360 -1.24 21.25 -28.30
N ASP A 361 -2.05 21.89 -29.13
CA ASP A 361 -2.21 23.36 -29.21
C ASP A 361 -3.62 23.85 -28.90
N GLU A 362 -4.59 22.96 -28.78
CA GLU A 362 -5.97 23.32 -28.46
C GLU A 362 -6.09 23.72 -26.99
N GLU A 363 -6.97 24.72 -26.76
CA GLU A 363 -7.32 25.16 -25.42
C GLU A 363 -8.37 24.24 -24.81
N ILE A 364 -8.03 23.67 -23.65
CA ILE A 364 -8.90 22.81 -22.84
C ILE A 364 -9.05 23.42 -21.44
N MET A 365 -10.06 22.97 -20.69
CA MET A 365 -10.15 23.22 -19.26
C MET A 365 -9.40 22.15 -18.49
N GLY A 366 -8.66 22.53 -17.47
CA GLY A 366 -7.89 21.60 -16.63
C GLY A 366 -7.56 22.21 -15.28
N TRP A 367 -7.15 21.38 -14.34
CA TRP A 367 -6.68 21.85 -13.04
C TRP A 367 -5.39 22.67 -13.21
N GLY A 368 -5.38 23.89 -12.69
CA GLY A 368 -4.29 24.87 -12.88
C GLY A 368 -3.12 24.71 -11.91
N GLY A 369 -3.17 23.73 -11.00
CA GLY A 369 -2.21 23.55 -9.91
C GLY A 369 -2.74 24.10 -8.57
N PRO A 370 -2.01 23.86 -7.46
CA PRO A 370 -2.42 24.26 -6.12
C PRO A 370 -2.86 25.73 -6.02
N GLY A 371 -4.04 25.97 -5.46
CA GLY A 371 -4.61 27.31 -5.26
C GLY A 371 -5.04 28.06 -6.53
N LYS A 372 -4.96 27.42 -7.72
CA LYS A 372 -5.35 28.08 -8.99
C LYS A 372 -6.71 27.65 -9.53
N GLY A 373 -7.30 26.60 -8.96
CA GLY A 373 -8.57 26.07 -9.44
C GLY A 373 -8.50 25.55 -10.88
N VAL A 374 -9.65 25.57 -11.58
CA VAL A 374 -9.75 25.16 -12.98
C VAL A 374 -9.47 26.35 -13.88
N VAL A 375 -8.55 26.18 -14.82
CA VAL A 375 -8.10 27.21 -15.75
C VAL A 375 -8.15 26.74 -17.20
N LYS A 376 -8.18 27.68 -18.11
CA LYS A 376 -8.02 27.43 -19.54
C LYS A 376 -6.54 27.32 -19.86
N MET A 377 -6.11 26.20 -20.47
CA MET A 377 -4.72 25.94 -20.83
C MET A 377 -4.63 25.18 -22.13
N LYS A 378 -3.45 25.12 -22.74
CA LYS A 378 -3.21 24.20 -23.87
C LYS A 378 -3.16 22.76 -23.36
N GLY A 379 -3.57 21.79 -24.16
CA GLY A 379 -3.41 20.36 -23.82
C GLY A 379 -1.96 19.97 -23.57
N SER A 380 -1.00 20.63 -24.22
CA SER A 380 0.43 20.47 -23.93
C SER A 380 0.87 20.90 -22.53
N GLU A 381 0.06 21.72 -21.86
CA GLU A 381 0.29 22.20 -20.48
C GLU A 381 -0.51 21.42 -19.44
N TRP A 382 -1.46 20.58 -19.89
CA TRP A 382 -2.33 19.81 -18.97
C TRP A 382 -1.51 18.82 -18.12
N HIS A 383 -1.94 18.65 -16.89
CA HIS A 383 -1.37 17.68 -15.96
C HIS A 383 -2.43 17.11 -15.01
N PRO A 384 -2.21 15.90 -14.47
CA PRO A 384 -3.06 15.29 -13.45
C PRO A 384 -3.22 16.16 -12.19
N TYR A 385 -4.26 15.88 -11.40
CA TYR A 385 -4.43 16.42 -10.06
C TYR A 385 -3.43 15.76 -9.10
N SER A 386 -2.20 16.30 -9.12
CA SER A 386 -1.07 15.77 -8.35
C SER A 386 0.01 16.83 -8.14
N PRO A 387 0.87 16.70 -7.10
CA PRO A 387 2.00 17.58 -6.92
C PRO A 387 3.02 17.44 -8.05
N SER A 388 3.76 18.50 -8.34
CA SER A 388 4.81 18.50 -9.38
C SER A 388 5.93 17.49 -9.12
N THR A 389 6.10 17.09 -7.86
CA THR A 389 7.08 16.06 -7.44
C THR A 389 6.63 14.63 -7.75
N PHE A 390 5.36 14.44 -8.13
CA PHE A 390 4.81 13.13 -8.49
C PHE A 390 3.63 13.30 -9.47
N ILE A 391 3.93 13.71 -10.70
CA ILE A 391 2.91 14.03 -11.71
C ILE A 391 2.03 12.82 -12.04
N THR A 392 2.65 11.66 -12.31
CA THR A 392 1.99 10.38 -12.56
C THR A 392 2.96 9.24 -12.22
N PRO A 393 2.47 8.04 -11.84
CA PRO A 393 3.37 6.93 -11.54
C PRO A 393 4.33 6.61 -12.71
N PRO A 394 5.64 6.35 -12.46
CA PRO A 394 6.65 6.12 -13.48
C PRO A 394 6.61 4.68 -14.03
N PHE A 395 5.51 4.31 -14.66
CA PHE A 395 5.28 3.02 -15.32
C PHE A 395 4.03 3.08 -16.21
N PRO A 396 3.86 2.15 -17.19
CA PRO A 396 2.73 2.11 -18.14
C PRO A 396 1.34 2.15 -17.48
N GLY A 397 0.34 2.62 -18.22
CA GLY A 397 -1.04 2.79 -17.74
C GLY A 397 -1.75 1.46 -17.46
N TYR A 398 -1.91 0.66 -18.48
CA TYR A 398 -2.76 -0.53 -18.47
C TYR A 398 -2.08 -1.78 -17.88
N THR A 399 -2.68 -2.48 -16.93
CA THR A 399 -3.88 -2.14 -16.16
C THR A 399 -3.56 -1.16 -15.04
N SER A 400 -4.59 -0.47 -14.50
CA SER A 400 -4.39 0.34 -13.29
C SER A 400 -4.00 -0.57 -12.10
N GLY A 401 -2.79 -0.32 -11.54
CA GLY A 401 -2.32 -1.07 -10.37
C GLY A 401 -3.24 -0.90 -9.17
N HIS A 402 -3.72 0.33 -8.91
CA HIS A 402 -4.67 0.60 -7.84
C HIS A 402 -5.97 -0.18 -8.01
N SER A 403 -6.54 -0.19 -9.22
CA SER A 403 -7.77 -0.96 -9.50
C SER A 403 -7.54 -2.45 -9.31
N THR A 404 -6.40 -2.99 -9.79
CA THR A 404 -6.09 -4.42 -9.72
C THR A 404 -5.91 -4.88 -8.28
N VAL A 405 -5.04 -4.22 -7.54
CA VAL A 405 -4.73 -4.64 -6.16
C VAL A 405 -5.93 -4.39 -5.24
N SER A 406 -6.61 -3.26 -5.41
CA SER A 406 -7.79 -2.97 -4.59
C SER A 406 -8.93 -3.95 -4.84
N ALA A 407 -9.19 -4.31 -6.09
CA ALA A 407 -10.22 -5.31 -6.38
C ALA A 407 -9.83 -6.72 -5.88
N GLY A 408 -8.54 -7.07 -5.95
CA GLY A 408 -8.05 -8.32 -5.40
C GLY A 408 -8.20 -8.39 -3.88
N CYS A 409 -7.70 -7.38 -3.17
CA CYS A 409 -7.78 -7.35 -1.71
C CYS A 409 -9.24 -7.24 -1.19
N ALA A 410 -10.08 -6.43 -1.85
CA ALA A 410 -11.50 -6.32 -1.53
C ALA A 410 -12.22 -7.67 -1.68
N GLU A 411 -11.99 -8.35 -2.80
CA GLU A 411 -12.57 -9.67 -3.06
C GLU A 411 -12.06 -10.71 -2.07
N MET A 412 -10.76 -10.67 -1.72
CA MET A 412 -10.18 -11.54 -0.69
C MET A 412 -10.85 -11.31 0.67
N LEU A 413 -11.03 -10.04 1.10
CA LEU A 413 -11.72 -9.71 2.34
C LEU A 413 -13.18 -10.18 2.31
N ARG A 414 -13.89 -9.98 1.19
CA ARG A 414 -15.26 -10.46 1.00
C ARG A 414 -15.37 -11.97 1.11
N LEU A 415 -14.45 -12.71 0.49
CA LEU A 415 -14.40 -14.18 0.55
C LEU A 415 -14.03 -14.69 1.95
N HIS A 416 -13.07 -14.02 2.60
CA HIS A 416 -12.59 -14.40 3.93
C HIS A 416 -13.67 -14.20 5.01
N THR A 417 -14.36 -13.06 4.98
CA THR A 417 -15.42 -12.73 5.96
C THR A 417 -16.78 -13.34 5.61
N GLY A 418 -16.96 -13.81 4.36
CA GLY A 418 -18.25 -14.30 3.86
C GLY A 418 -19.31 -13.21 3.63
N SER A 419 -18.91 -11.91 3.69
CA SER A 419 -19.78 -10.75 3.53
C SER A 419 -19.05 -9.66 2.75
N ASP A 420 -19.80 -8.83 2.00
CA ASP A 420 -19.26 -7.63 1.35
C ASP A 420 -19.35 -6.38 2.28
N GLU A 421 -19.91 -6.52 3.47
CA GLU A 421 -20.07 -5.42 4.41
C GLU A 421 -18.72 -5.02 5.01
N PHE A 422 -18.37 -3.72 4.90
CA PHE A 422 -17.16 -3.15 5.47
C PHE A 422 -17.49 -2.17 6.58
N GLY A 423 -18.20 -1.07 6.28
CA GLY A 423 -18.76 -0.15 7.26
C GLY A 423 -17.76 0.84 7.85
N VAL A 424 -16.68 1.17 7.15
CA VAL A 424 -15.67 2.15 7.57
C VAL A 424 -16.11 3.55 7.16
N LEU A 425 -15.81 4.53 8.01
CA LEU A 425 -15.92 5.96 7.74
C LEU A 425 -14.53 6.58 7.81
N GLU A 426 -13.98 6.97 6.67
CA GLU A 426 -12.74 7.72 6.62
C GLU A 426 -13.03 9.22 6.78
N GLU A 427 -12.29 9.88 7.68
CA GLU A 427 -12.35 11.32 7.88
C GLU A 427 -11.02 11.96 7.47
N ARG A 428 -11.09 12.91 6.53
CA ARG A 428 -9.92 13.65 6.05
C ARG A 428 -9.96 15.06 6.62
N VAL A 429 -8.93 15.39 7.40
CA VAL A 429 -8.78 16.73 7.97
C VAL A 429 -8.41 17.70 6.84
N ALA A 430 -9.10 18.80 6.78
CA ALA A 430 -8.84 19.85 5.81
C ALA A 430 -7.43 20.45 6.04
N GLY A 431 -6.72 20.72 4.93
CA GLY A 431 -5.31 21.10 4.95
C GLY A 431 -4.35 19.94 4.69
N GLU A 432 -4.83 18.70 4.69
CA GLU A 432 -4.10 17.53 4.20
C GLU A 432 -4.25 17.35 2.68
N LEU A 433 -5.18 18.09 2.06
CA LEU A 433 -5.38 18.08 0.62
C LEU A 433 -4.26 18.83 -0.10
N THR A 434 -3.95 18.41 -1.34
CA THR A 434 -2.95 19.06 -2.20
C THR A 434 -3.32 20.52 -2.52
N GLU A 435 -4.60 20.83 -2.54
CA GLU A 435 -5.11 22.20 -2.61
C GLU A 435 -5.39 22.73 -1.21
N GLU A 436 -4.92 23.96 -0.94
CA GLU A 436 -5.30 24.70 0.24
C GLU A 436 -6.82 24.86 0.29
N GLY A 437 -7.41 24.21 1.29
CA GLY A 437 -8.77 24.31 1.76
C GLY A 437 -9.86 24.68 0.76
N ALA A 438 -10.63 23.69 0.31
CA ALA A 438 -11.99 24.01 -0.09
C ALA A 438 -12.64 24.80 1.06
N SER A 439 -13.14 26.01 0.79
CA SER A 439 -13.80 26.78 1.83
C SER A 439 -15.03 26.03 2.33
N CYS A 440 -15.34 26.11 3.61
CA CYS A 440 -16.55 25.48 4.15
C CYS A 440 -17.83 25.94 3.45
N GLU A 441 -17.81 27.05 2.73
CA GLU A 441 -18.93 27.54 1.92
C GLU A 441 -19.14 26.66 0.66
N GLU A 442 -18.10 26.18 0.04
CA GLU A 442 -18.18 25.24 -1.11
C GLU A 442 -18.64 23.85 -0.66
N MET A 443 -18.29 23.44 0.57
CA MET A 443 -18.69 22.16 1.16
C MET A 443 -20.10 22.16 1.79
N GLN A 444 -20.73 23.32 2.01
CA GLN A 444 -22.10 23.42 2.52
C GLN A 444 -23.18 22.82 1.60
N GLN A 445 -22.83 22.47 0.37
CA GLN A 445 -23.72 21.80 -0.57
C GLN A 445 -23.71 20.27 -0.45
N VAL A 446 -22.82 19.71 0.38
CA VAL A 446 -22.73 18.27 0.64
C VAL A 446 -23.40 17.95 1.97
N ASP A 447 -24.33 17.01 1.98
CA ASP A 447 -25.22 16.67 3.10
C ASP A 447 -24.55 16.65 4.49
N GLY A 448 -24.85 17.64 5.30
CA GLY A 448 -24.73 17.57 6.77
C GLY A 448 -23.38 17.93 7.37
N LEU A 449 -22.41 18.41 6.62
CA LEU A 449 -21.13 18.91 7.16
C LEU A 449 -21.24 20.41 7.48
N PHE A 450 -21.12 20.77 8.76
CA PHE A 450 -21.18 22.16 9.21
C PHE A 450 -19.78 22.68 9.55
N PRO A 451 -19.43 23.90 9.06
CA PRO A 451 -18.21 24.56 9.47
C PRO A 451 -18.27 24.95 10.95
N MET A 452 -17.22 24.67 11.68
CA MET A 452 -17.00 25.28 12.99
C MET A 452 -16.12 26.51 12.83
N PRO A 453 -16.49 27.68 13.32
CA PRO A 453 -15.63 28.85 13.24
C PRO A 453 -14.36 28.66 14.05
N GLY A 454 -13.19 28.92 13.45
CA GLY A 454 -11.91 28.95 14.13
C GLY A 454 -11.87 30.08 15.17
N PRO A 455 -11.02 29.91 16.19
CA PRO A 455 -10.92 30.89 17.28
C PRO A 455 -10.49 32.30 16.83
N ASP A 456 -9.89 32.42 15.63
CA ASP A 456 -9.25 33.64 15.15
C ASP A 456 -9.88 34.23 13.87
N GLY A 457 -11.05 33.73 13.44
CA GLY A 457 -11.76 34.23 12.25
C GLY A 457 -11.14 33.86 10.90
N GLU A 458 -10.16 32.97 10.89
CA GLU A 458 -9.59 32.38 9.66
C GLU A 458 -10.61 31.43 9.00
N PRO A 459 -10.61 31.34 7.66
CA PRO A 459 -11.46 30.38 6.98
C PRO A 459 -11.15 28.98 7.45
N LEU A 460 -12.16 28.30 7.99
CA LEU A 460 -12.02 26.92 8.37
C LEU A 460 -12.04 26.04 7.15
N THR A 461 -11.10 25.15 7.14
CA THR A 461 -11.09 23.96 6.31
C THR A 461 -12.02 22.93 6.94
N CYS A 462 -12.92 22.34 6.17
CA CYS A 462 -13.86 21.34 6.67
C CYS A 462 -13.32 19.93 6.50
N ASP A 463 -13.60 19.06 7.48
CA ASP A 463 -13.31 17.64 7.35
C ASP A 463 -14.20 17.03 6.25
N VAL A 464 -13.59 16.23 5.37
CA VAL A 464 -14.30 15.45 4.35
C VAL A 464 -14.52 14.04 4.89
N ARG A 465 -15.74 13.52 4.74
CA ARG A 465 -16.12 12.18 5.16
C ARG A 465 -16.37 11.27 3.97
N ILE A 466 -15.64 10.17 3.91
CA ILE A 466 -15.75 9.16 2.87
C ILE A 466 -16.33 7.88 3.49
N PRO A 467 -17.65 7.65 3.41
CA PRO A 467 -18.24 6.42 3.91
C PRO A 467 -17.96 5.27 2.94
N ILE A 468 -17.35 4.20 3.45
CA ILE A 468 -17.03 2.99 2.70
C ILE A 468 -17.86 1.84 3.27
N LYS A 469 -19.00 1.57 2.64
CA LYS A 469 -19.98 0.61 3.17
C LYS A 469 -19.61 -0.84 2.87
N THR A 470 -18.96 -1.09 1.73
CA THR A 470 -18.62 -2.45 1.29
C THR A 470 -17.18 -2.52 0.79
N PHE A 471 -16.59 -3.72 0.80
CA PHE A 471 -15.29 -3.97 0.21
C PHE A 471 -15.28 -3.68 -1.30
N THR A 472 -16.34 -4.10 -2.00
CA THR A 472 -16.52 -3.78 -3.43
C THR A 472 -16.49 -2.28 -3.66
N GLN A 473 -17.20 -1.48 -2.85
CA GLN A 473 -17.18 -0.02 -2.94
C GLN A 473 -15.77 0.54 -2.70
N ALA A 474 -15.01 0.02 -1.73
CA ALA A 474 -13.63 0.46 -1.48
C ALA A 474 -12.75 0.30 -2.73
N ALA A 475 -12.85 -0.85 -3.40
CA ALA A 475 -12.11 -1.10 -4.63
C ALA A 475 -12.55 -0.18 -5.78
N GLU A 476 -13.85 0.08 -5.92
CA GLU A 476 -14.40 0.98 -6.95
C GLU A 476 -13.98 2.43 -6.70
N LEU A 477 -13.97 2.88 -5.44
CA LEU A 477 -13.46 4.19 -5.05
C LEU A 477 -11.97 4.32 -5.33
N ALA A 478 -11.16 3.31 -5.01
CA ALA A 478 -9.74 3.30 -5.34
C ALA A 478 -9.52 3.36 -6.87
N GLY A 479 -10.29 2.61 -7.63
CA GLY A 479 -10.21 2.59 -9.09
C GLY A 479 -10.60 3.92 -9.73
N ILE A 480 -11.77 4.46 -9.39
CA ILE A 480 -12.25 5.72 -9.98
C ILE A 480 -11.40 6.93 -9.55
N SER A 481 -10.81 6.91 -8.36
CA SER A 481 -9.90 7.97 -7.91
C SER A 481 -8.74 8.20 -8.89
N ARG A 482 -8.33 7.15 -9.61
CA ARG A 482 -7.23 7.24 -10.57
C ARG A 482 -7.65 7.93 -11.86
N VAL A 483 -8.90 7.77 -12.30
CA VAL A 483 -9.45 8.46 -13.47
C VAL A 483 -9.73 9.93 -13.12
N LEU A 484 -10.36 10.18 -11.97
CA LEU A 484 -10.59 11.52 -11.42
C LEU A 484 -9.26 12.32 -11.31
N GLY A 485 -8.24 11.68 -10.75
CA GLY A 485 -6.91 12.29 -10.62
C GLY A 485 -6.16 12.50 -11.93
N GLY A 486 -6.62 11.90 -13.04
CA GLY A 486 -5.95 12.00 -14.34
C GLY A 486 -4.74 11.09 -14.51
N TYR A 487 -4.63 10.03 -13.72
CA TYR A 487 -3.52 9.07 -13.80
C TYR A 487 -3.77 7.92 -14.77
N HIS A 488 -5.04 7.58 -15.00
CA HIS A 488 -5.53 6.46 -15.81
C HIS A 488 -6.79 6.84 -16.61
N ILE A 489 -7.06 6.09 -17.67
CA ILE A 489 -8.34 6.10 -18.39
C ILE A 489 -9.25 4.98 -17.86
N GLN A 490 -10.53 4.97 -18.26
CA GLN A 490 -11.49 3.96 -17.80
C GLN A 490 -11.12 2.53 -18.19
N ALA A 491 -10.56 2.32 -19.37
CA ALA A 491 -10.11 0.99 -19.79
C ALA A 491 -9.09 0.40 -18.82
N ASP A 492 -8.13 1.22 -18.32
CA ASP A 492 -7.14 0.79 -17.32
C ASP A 492 -7.82 0.37 -16.01
N ASN A 493 -8.81 1.16 -15.59
CA ASN A 493 -9.57 0.96 -14.37
C ASN A 493 -10.42 -0.31 -14.43
N VAL A 494 -11.28 -0.42 -15.43
CA VAL A 494 -12.22 -1.55 -15.56
C VAL A 494 -11.50 -2.88 -15.72
N ALA A 495 -10.47 -2.91 -16.57
CA ALA A 495 -9.65 -4.11 -16.76
C ALA A 495 -8.90 -4.49 -15.47
N GLY A 496 -8.38 -3.49 -14.74
CA GLY A 496 -7.72 -3.70 -13.46
C GLY A 496 -8.65 -4.29 -12.39
N LEU A 497 -9.83 -3.70 -12.21
CA LEU A 497 -10.85 -4.22 -11.27
C LEU A 497 -11.23 -5.67 -11.57
N LYS A 498 -11.36 -6.01 -12.86
CA LYS A 498 -11.65 -7.40 -13.25
C LYS A 498 -10.47 -8.32 -12.95
N LEU A 499 -9.25 -7.93 -13.34
CA LEU A 499 -8.04 -8.73 -13.13
C LEU A 499 -7.83 -9.05 -11.65
N GLY A 500 -7.97 -8.06 -10.76
CA GLY A 500 -7.82 -8.27 -9.34
C GLY A 500 -8.81 -9.28 -8.76
N ARG A 501 -10.09 -9.18 -9.14
CA ARG A 501 -11.13 -10.16 -8.72
C ARG A 501 -10.84 -11.56 -9.24
N ASP A 502 -10.40 -11.69 -10.49
CA ASP A 502 -10.08 -13.00 -11.09
C ASP A 502 -8.91 -13.66 -10.32
N VAL A 503 -7.86 -12.90 -10.01
CA VAL A 503 -6.71 -13.40 -9.21
C VAL A 503 -7.17 -13.82 -7.82
N ALA A 504 -7.93 -12.97 -7.10
CA ALA A 504 -8.39 -13.30 -5.74
C ALA A 504 -9.24 -14.57 -5.70
N ASN A 505 -10.15 -14.73 -6.66
CA ASN A 505 -11.00 -15.93 -6.76
C ASN A 505 -10.20 -17.20 -7.08
N ASP A 506 -9.09 -17.09 -7.82
CA ASP A 506 -8.20 -18.22 -8.09
C ASP A 506 -7.37 -18.61 -6.86
N ILE A 507 -6.78 -17.62 -6.17
CA ILE A 507 -5.85 -17.91 -5.07
C ILE A 507 -6.56 -18.22 -3.74
N TYR A 508 -7.79 -17.73 -3.52
CA TYR A 508 -8.54 -17.96 -2.29
C TYR A 508 -8.64 -19.44 -1.89
N PRO A 509 -9.10 -20.37 -2.76
CA PRO A 509 -9.18 -21.79 -2.38
C PRO A 509 -7.79 -22.40 -2.12
N LYS A 510 -6.72 -21.90 -2.75
CA LYS A 510 -5.35 -22.34 -2.52
C LYS A 510 -4.86 -21.94 -1.11
N LEU A 511 -5.24 -20.73 -0.65
CA LEU A 511 -4.95 -20.27 0.71
C LEU A 511 -5.78 -21.02 1.75
N GLN A 512 -7.08 -21.26 1.47
CA GLN A 512 -7.93 -22.04 2.37
C GLN A 512 -7.41 -23.47 2.57
N ALA A 513 -6.81 -24.07 1.54
CA ALA A 513 -6.21 -25.40 1.65
C ALA A 513 -5.01 -25.45 2.63
N TYR A 514 -4.28 -24.34 2.82
CA TYR A 514 -3.30 -24.25 3.90
C TYR A 514 -3.96 -24.20 5.28
N PHE A 515 -5.08 -23.50 5.41
CA PHE A 515 -5.79 -23.30 6.69
C PHE A 515 -6.48 -24.57 7.17
N ASP A 516 -7.05 -25.36 6.26
CA ASP A 516 -7.75 -26.61 6.57
C ASP A 516 -6.87 -27.86 6.47
N GLY A 517 -5.57 -27.68 6.21
CA GLY A 517 -4.58 -28.74 6.14
C GLY A 517 -4.67 -29.64 4.90
N SER A 518 -5.49 -29.29 3.91
CA SER A 518 -5.66 -30.09 2.69
C SER A 518 -4.66 -29.74 1.57
N SER A 519 -3.79 -28.73 1.78
CA SER A 519 -2.82 -28.33 0.77
C SER A 519 -1.74 -29.38 0.55
N ASP A 520 -1.63 -29.85 -0.69
CA ASP A 520 -0.47 -30.63 -1.17
C ASP A 520 0.67 -29.72 -1.69
N ARG A 521 0.41 -28.42 -1.82
CA ARG A 521 1.38 -27.46 -2.32
C ARG A 521 2.40 -27.15 -1.23
N ARG A 522 3.66 -27.36 -1.56
CA ARG A 522 4.78 -27.13 -0.68
C ARG A 522 5.94 -26.51 -1.46
N ILE A 523 6.54 -25.46 -0.94
CA ILE A 523 7.65 -24.74 -1.57
C ILE A 523 8.95 -25.54 -1.45
N LEU A 524 9.24 -26.05 -0.26
CA LEU A 524 10.41 -26.94 -0.07
C LEU A 524 10.06 -28.40 -0.31
N PRO A 525 10.95 -29.19 -0.95
CA PRO A 525 10.75 -30.63 -1.04
C PRO A 525 10.73 -31.28 0.35
N ARG A 526 10.00 -32.39 0.50
CA ARG A 526 10.06 -33.20 1.74
C ARG A 526 11.47 -33.76 1.91
N ASN A 527 12.03 -33.62 3.12
CA ASN A 527 13.32 -34.22 3.48
C ASN A 527 13.23 -35.74 3.57
#